data_2e6d6bb44fa89996b40e7510e3fc9673
#
_entry.id   2e6d6bb44fa89996b40e7510e3fc9673
#
_cell.length_a   1.000
_cell.length_b   1.000
_cell.length_c   1.000
_cell.angle_alpha   90.00
_cell.angle_beta   90.00
_cell.angle_gamma   90.00
#
_symmetry.space_group_name_H-M   'P 1'
#
loop_
_entity.id
_entity.type
_entity.pdbx_description
1 polymer ?
#
loop_
_entity_poly.entity_id
_entity_poly.type
_entity_poly.pdbx_seq_one_letter_code
_entity_poly.pdbx_strand_id
1 'polypeptide(L)'
;MKILVTGGLGFIGSHLVSRLLQEGHAVICLDNGYTGREENVQAHRDNPAFTLLWHDVAEPLPPELEKAGIEQIYHLACPASPPHYQADPIRTIRTGVWGTYHLLELAQKTGARFLLASTSEVYGDPQVHPQPEDYWGHVNPIGPRACYDESKRLAETLTFDWQRQYQTEIRVARIFNTYGPAMREDDGRVVSNFIVQALRGDPLTVYGDGSQTRSFCYIADLIEGLVRLMNSAHPGPLNLGNPQEFTILELAQQVLALTGSSSPIVHRPLPTDDPKQRRPDISKARALLGWEPQIPLSVGLELTIPYFRRRLGLA
;
A
#
# COMPACT_ATOMS: atom_id res chain seq x y z
N MET A 1 4.26 -22.85 5.28
CA MET A 1 3.35 -22.09 6.18
C MET A 1 2.03 -21.85 5.47
N LYS A 2 0.96 -21.66 6.23
CA LYS A 2 -0.32 -21.15 5.71
C LYS A 2 -0.48 -19.67 6.10
N ILE A 3 -0.71 -18.83 5.12
CA ILE A 3 -0.66 -17.36 5.26
C ILE A 3 -1.98 -16.76 4.79
N LEU A 4 -2.56 -15.87 5.60
CA LEU A 4 -3.73 -15.07 5.23
C LEU A 4 -3.27 -13.70 4.73
N VAL A 5 -3.69 -13.33 3.52
CA VAL A 5 -3.48 -12.00 2.95
C VAL A 5 -4.84 -11.35 2.72
N THR A 6 -5.17 -10.31 3.48
CA THR A 6 -6.38 -9.52 3.24
C THR A 6 -6.08 -8.35 2.31
N GLY A 7 -7.03 -8.00 1.45
CA GLY A 7 -6.77 -7.05 0.36
C GLY A 7 -5.89 -7.65 -0.75
N GLY A 8 -5.91 -8.98 -0.88
CA GLY A 8 -5.03 -9.71 -1.80
C GLY A 8 -5.35 -9.53 -3.28
N LEU A 9 -6.54 -9.05 -3.63
CA LEU A 9 -6.91 -8.66 -5.00
C LEU A 9 -6.43 -7.25 -5.38
N GLY A 10 -5.97 -6.47 -4.38
CA GLY A 10 -5.44 -5.12 -4.58
C GLY A 10 -4.05 -5.11 -5.21
N PHE A 11 -3.54 -3.90 -5.48
CA PHE A 11 -2.21 -3.67 -6.07
C PHE A 11 -1.09 -4.35 -5.27
N ILE A 12 -0.88 -3.95 -4.02
CA ILE A 12 0.20 -4.51 -3.19
C ILE A 12 -0.09 -5.96 -2.83
N GLY A 13 -1.35 -6.28 -2.49
CA GLY A 13 -1.75 -7.61 -2.05
C GLY A 13 -1.51 -8.68 -3.10
N SER A 14 -1.81 -8.43 -4.38
CA SER A 14 -1.60 -9.40 -5.46
C SER A 14 -0.14 -9.74 -5.70
N HIS A 15 0.75 -8.75 -5.60
CA HIS A 15 2.21 -8.99 -5.66
C HIS A 15 2.70 -9.80 -4.45
N LEU A 16 2.16 -9.52 -3.26
CA LEU A 16 2.50 -10.29 -2.06
C LEU A 16 2.00 -11.73 -2.16
N VAL A 17 0.76 -11.94 -2.60
CA VAL A 17 0.21 -13.29 -2.87
C VAL A 17 1.11 -14.07 -3.83
N SER A 18 1.50 -13.45 -4.95
CA SER A 18 2.39 -14.07 -5.94
C SER A 18 3.75 -14.45 -5.33
N ARG A 19 4.35 -13.56 -4.56
CA ARG A 19 5.64 -13.79 -3.90
C ARG A 19 5.56 -14.96 -2.90
N LEU A 20 4.53 -14.98 -2.05
CA LEU A 20 4.38 -16.02 -1.03
C LEU A 20 4.12 -17.40 -1.64
N LEU A 21 3.34 -17.48 -2.73
CA LEU A 21 3.13 -18.72 -3.47
C LEU A 21 4.43 -19.21 -4.14
N GLN A 22 5.25 -18.31 -4.70
CA GLN A 22 6.56 -18.64 -5.27
C GLN A 22 7.54 -19.18 -4.21
N GLU A 23 7.41 -18.73 -2.96
CA GLU A 23 8.19 -19.24 -1.82
C GLU A 23 7.65 -20.58 -1.27
N GLY A 24 6.61 -21.15 -1.89
CA GLY A 24 6.05 -22.45 -1.51
C GLY A 24 5.09 -22.41 -0.32
N HIS A 25 4.54 -21.25 0.00
CA HIS A 25 3.53 -21.10 1.05
C HIS A 25 2.13 -21.39 0.52
N ALA A 26 1.22 -21.87 1.38
CA ALA A 26 -0.20 -21.87 1.10
C ALA A 26 -0.80 -20.51 1.46
N VAL A 27 -1.55 -19.90 0.54
CA VAL A 27 -2.07 -18.55 0.70
C VAL A 27 -3.60 -18.52 0.63
N ILE A 28 -4.23 -17.99 1.67
CA ILE A 28 -5.63 -17.60 1.67
C ILE A 28 -5.68 -16.10 1.34
N CYS A 29 -6.20 -15.76 0.17
CA CYS A 29 -6.45 -14.39 -0.28
C CYS A 29 -7.87 -14.01 0.12
N LEU A 30 -8.05 -13.07 1.04
CA LEU A 30 -9.35 -12.58 1.48
C LEU A 30 -9.58 -11.16 0.97
N ASP A 31 -10.65 -10.96 0.20
CA ASP A 31 -10.98 -9.65 -0.39
C ASP A 31 -12.49 -9.54 -0.66
N ASN A 32 -13.03 -8.35 -0.70
CA ASN A 32 -14.43 -8.09 -1.07
C ASN A 32 -14.59 -7.51 -2.49
N GLY A 33 -13.49 -7.30 -3.21
CA GLY A 33 -13.47 -6.75 -4.58
C GLY A 33 -13.81 -5.25 -4.68
N TYR A 34 -13.86 -4.51 -3.56
CA TYR A 34 -14.26 -3.08 -3.61
C TYR A 34 -13.29 -2.24 -4.44
N THR A 35 -11.98 -2.40 -4.23
CA THR A 35 -10.94 -1.75 -5.04
C THR A 35 -10.03 -2.77 -5.72
N GLY A 36 -9.99 -4.00 -5.24
CA GLY A 36 -9.25 -5.12 -5.80
C GLY A 36 -9.92 -5.68 -7.08
N ARG A 37 -9.13 -6.40 -7.88
CA ARG A 37 -9.61 -7.08 -9.10
C ARG A 37 -9.13 -8.52 -9.11
N GLU A 38 -10.03 -9.48 -9.34
CA GLU A 38 -9.69 -10.91 -9.42
C GLU A 38 -8.62 -11.21 -10.47
N GLU A 39 -8.62 -10.44 -11.57
CA GLU A 39 -7.62 -10.53 -12.64
C GLU A 39 -6.18 -10.45 -12.13
N ASN A 40 -5.93 -9.71 -11.04
CA ASN A 40 -4.59 -9.53 -10.48
C ASN A 40 -4.00 -10.83 -9.91
N VAL A 41 -4.84 -11.81 -9.57
CA VAL A 41 -4.44 -13.13 -9.04
C VAL A 41 -4.84 -14.30 -9.94
N GLN A 42 -5.37 -14.02 -11.13
CA GLN A 42 -5.89 -15.04 -12.05
C GLN A 42 -4.85 -16.11 -12.41
N ALA A 43 -3.59 -15.75 -12.51
CA ALA A 43 -2.49 -16.69 -12.77
C ALA A 43 -2.32 -17.76 -11.68
N HIS A 44 -2.91 -17.57 -10.51
CA HIS A 44 -2.83 -18.48 -9.37
C HIS A 44 -4.10 -19.30 -9.15
N ARG A 45 -5.14 -19.13 -9.98
CA ARG A 45 -6.46 -19.74 -9.78
C ARG A 45 -6.41 -21.27 -9.68
N ASP A 46 -5.57 -21.89 -10.48
CA ASP A 46 -5.42 -23.35 -10.54
C ASP A 46 -4.31 -23.88 -9.61
N ASN A 47 -3.68 -23.01 -8.83
CA ASN A 47 -2.66 -23.42 -7.87
C ASN A 47 -3.32 -24.01 -6.61
N PRO A 48 -3.09 -25.29 -6.25
CA PRO A 48 -3.71 -25.91 -5.09
C PRO A 48 -3.31 -25.28 -3.75
N ALA A 49 -2.23 -24.49 -3.72
CA ALA A 49 -1.79 -23.74 -2.56
C ALA A 49 -2.47 -22.35 -2.45
N PHE A 50 -3.30 -21.96 -3.42
CA PHE A 50 -4.02 -20.69 -3.43
C PHE A 50 -5.51 -20.91 -3.14
N THR A 51 -6.07 -20.10 -2.24
CA THR A 51 -7.51 -20.07 -1.97
C THR A 51 -7.99 -18.63 -1.98
N LEU A 52 -8.98 -18.30 -2.82
CA LEU A 52 -9.66 -17.02 -2.80
C LEU A 52 -10.92 -17.12 -1.93
N LEU A 53 -11.00 -16.25 -0.91
CA LEU A 53 -12.14 -16.13 -0.01
C LEU A 53 -12.76 -14.74 -0.16
N TRP A 54 -13.98 -14.69 -0.69
CA TRP A 54 -14.75 -13.46 -0.83
C TRP A 54 -15.36 -13.06 0.51
N HIS A 55 -14.84 -12.01 1.13
CA HIS A 55 -15.35 -11.54 2.42
C HIS A 55 -14.94 -10.09 2.68
N ASP A 56 -15.79 -9.34 3.41
CA ASP A 56 -15.47 -7.98 3.88
C ASP A 56 -14.89 -8.07 5.29
N VAL A 57 -13.65 -7.60 5.48
CA VAL A 57 -12.97 -7.63 6.79
C VAL A 57 -13.68 -6.78 7.86
N ALA A 58 -14.52 -5.82 7.45
CA ALA A 58 -15.33 -5.02 8.36
C ALA A 58 -16.49 -5.81 9.01
N GLU A 59 -16.82 -6.98 8.47
CA GLU A 59 -17.79 -7.92 9.03
C GLU A 59 -17.09 -9.01 9.85
N PRO A 60 -17.78 -9.68 10.79
CA PRO A 60 -17.21 -10.79 11.55
C PRO A 60 -16.61 -11.85 10.63
N LEU A 61 -15.38 -12.28 10.91
CA LEU A 61 -14.67 -13.23 10.05
C LEU A 61 -15.31 -14.62 10.06
N PRO A 62 -15.26 -15.36 8.95
CA PRO A 62 -15.73 -16.73 8.89
C PRO A 62 -15.03 -17.62 9.94
N PRO A 63 -15.80 -18.35 10.76
CA PRO A 63 -15.26 -19.12 11.90
C PRO A 63 -14.30 -20.24 11.49
N GLU A 64 -14.36 -20.71 10.24
CA GLU A 64 -13.43 -21.69 9.69
C GLU A 64 -11.99 -21.18 9.64
N LEU A 65 -11.75 -19.86 9.59
CA LEU A 65 -10.40 -19.29 9.62
C LEU A 65 -9.67 -19.58 10.94
N GLU A 66 -10.39 -19.70 12.06
CA GLU A 66 -9.79 -20.05 13.36
C GLU A 66 -9.17 -21.45 13.34
N LYS A 67 -9.70 -22.35 12.50
CA LYS A 67 -9.24 -23.76 12.38
C LYS A 67 -8.38 -24.00 11.14
N ALA A 68 -8.14 -22.96 10.36
CA ALA A 68 -7.44 -23.10 9.07
C ALA A 68 -5.92 -23.35 9.23
N GLY A 69 -5.34 -23.21 10.41
CA GLY A 69 -3.91 -23.37 10.65
C GLY A 69 -3.09 -22.21 10.10
N ILE A 70 -3.61 -20.98 10.21
CA ILE A 70 -2.95 -19.75 9.77
C ILE A 70 -1.80 -19.44 10.73
N GLU A 71 -0.60 -19.23 10.17
CA GLU A 71 0.62 -18.93 10.90
C GLU A 71 1.03 -17.43 10.78
N GLN A 72 0.63 -16.78 9.67
CA GLN A 72 0.89 -15.37 9.44
C GLN A 72 -0.33 -14.69 8.80
N ILE A 73 -0.59 -13.44 9.19
CA ILE A 73 -1.65 -12.59 8.65
C ILE A 73 -1.04 -11.29 8.15
N TYR A 74 -1.15 -11.03 6.85
CA TYR A 74 -0.83 -9.73 6.26
C TYR A 74 -2.13 -8.95 6.04
N HIS A 75 -2.34 -7.90 6.83
CA HIS A 75 -3.53 -7.07 6.73
C HIS A 75 -3.29 -5.85 5.83
N LEU A 76 -3.70 -5.97 4.54
CA LEU A 76 -3.60 -4.90 3.54
C LEU A 76 -4.97 -4.36 3.12
N ALA A 77 -6.07 -4.96 3.56
CA ALA A 77 -7.42 -4.56 3.16
C ALA A 77 -7.76 -3.16 3.70
N CYS A 78 -7.72 -2.16 2.84
CA CYS A 78 -8.26 -0.81 3.05
C CYS A 78 -8.22 -0.06 1.71
N PRO A 79 -9.25 0.72 1.33
CA PRO A 79 -9.12 1.68 0.25
C PRO A 79 -7.99 2.67 0.57
N ALA A 80 -7.00 2.81 -0.33
CA ALA A 80 -5.76 3.52 -0.02
C ALA A 80 -5.46 4.69 -0.97
N SER A 81 -6.29 4.94 -1.97
CA SER A 81 -6.14 6.09 -2.85
C SER A 81 -7.23 7.14 -2.61
N PRO A 82 -6.93 8.43 -2.75
CA PRO A 82 -7.86 9.51 -2.42
C PRO A 82 -9.24 9.39 -3.05
N PRO A 83 -9.39 9.09 -4.36
CA PRO A 83 -10.70 8.94 -4.96
C PRO A 83 -11.53 7.81 -4.32
N HIS A 84 -10.87 6.69 -3.94
CA HIS A 84 -11.56 5.52 -3.44
C HIS A 84 -11.92 5.63 -1.96
N TYR A 85 -11.01 6.13 -1.08
CA TYR A 85 -11.33 6.25 0.33
C TYR A 85 -12.29 7.42 0.63
N GLN A 86 -12.33 8.45 -0.23
CA GLN A 86 -13.27 9.57 -0.10
C GLN A 86 -14.64 9.28 -0.70
N ALA A 87 -14.76 8.32 -1.62
CA ALA A 87 -16.04 7.94 -2.22
C ALA A 87 -17.03 7.38 -1.17
N ASP A 88 -16.51 6.64 -0.19
CA ASP A 88 -17.28 6.15 0.96
C ASP A 88 -16.40 6.20 2.23
N PRO A 89 -16.36 7.38 2.90
CA PRO A 89 -15.49 7.59 4.04
C PRO A 89 -15.86 6.72 5.25
N ILE A 90 -17.15 6.43 5.44
CA ILE A 90 -17.61 5.58 6.55
C ILE A 90 -17.17 4.13 6.33
N ARG A 91 -17.28 3.62 5.10
CA ARG A 91 -16.76 2.30 4.76
C ARG A 91 -15.25 2.23 4.98
N THR A 92 -14.52 3.26 4.60
CA THR A 92 -13.07 3.34 4.80
C THR A 92 -12.71 3.23 6.29
N ILE A 93 -13.39 3.97 7.16
CA ILE A 93 -13.22 3.88 8.61
C ILE A 93 -13.54 2.47 9.11
N ARG A 94 -14.69 1.90 8.73
CA ARG A 94 -15.07 0.54 9.13
C ARG A 94 -14.02 -0.49 8.71
N THR A 95 -13.55 -0.45 7.48
CA THR A 95 -12.53 -1.37 6.99
C THR A 95 -11.21 -1.21 7.75
N GLY A 96 -10.76 0.03 7.96
CA GLY A 96 -9.50 0.32 8.66
C GLY A 96 -9.53 -0.05 10.14
N VAL A 97 -10.66 0.13 10.82
CA VAL A 97 -10.80 -0.07 12.27
C VAL A 97 -11.35 -1.45 12.62
N TRP A 98 -12.56 -1.78 12.15
CA TRP A 98 -13.18 -3.09 12.44
C TRP A 98 -12.40 -4.23 11.78
N GLY A 99 -11.93 -4.03 10.53
CA GLY A 99 -11.10 -5.02 9.86
C GLY A 99 -9.82 -5.33 10.63
N THR A 100 -9.14 -4.30 11.15
CA THR A 100 -7.97 -4.49 12.01
C THR A 100 -8.33 -5.22 13.31
N TYR A 101 -9.44 -4.85 13.95
CA TYR A 101 -9.92 -5.48 15.18
C TYR A 101 -10.17 -6.98 14.97
N HIS A 102 -10.97 -7.37 13.96
CA HIS A 102 -11.32 -8.77 13.69
C HIS A 102 -10.08 -9.62 13.37
N LEU A 103 -9.12 -9.06 12.64
CA LEU A 103 -7.91 -9.79 12.28
C LEU A 103 -6.91 -9.91 13.45
N LEU A 104 -6.85 -8.94 14.34
CA LEU A 104 -6.10 -9.05 15.59
C LEU A 104 -6.73 -10.10 16.53
N GLU A 105 -8.06 -10.16 16.61
CA GLU A 105 -8.76 -11.20 17.35
C GLU A 105 -8.47 -12.60 16.76
N LEU A 106 -8.48 -12.74 15.44
CA LEU A 106 -8.08 -13.97 14.76
C LEU A 106 -6.62 -14.34 15.06
N ALA A 107 -5.70 -13.38 14.99
CA ALA A 107 -4.28 -13.59 15.28
C ALA A 107 -4.08 -14.07 16.72
N GLN A 108 -4.78 -13.49 17.70
CA GLN A 108 -4.75 -13.91 19.10
C GLN A 108 -5.26 -15.35 19.28
N LYS A 109 -6.39 -15.69 18.65
CA LYS A 109 -7.00 -17.03 18.77
C LYS A 109 -6.16 -18.13 18.13
N THR A 110 -5.47 -17.82 17.02
CA THR A 110 -4.69 -18.79 16.26
C THR A 110 -3.21 -18.82 16.64
N GLY A 111 -2.70 -17.83 17.36
CA GLY A 111 -1.29 -17.62 17.59
C GLY A 111 -0.52 -17.14 16.35
N ALA A 112 -1.22 -16.69 15.31
CA ALA A 112 -0.60 -16.20 14.08
C ALA A 112 0.10 -14.86 14.30
N ARG A 113 1.25 -14.65 13.62
CA ARG A 113 1.90 -13.34 13.56
C ARG A 113 1.10 -12.42 12.66
N PHE A 114 0.85 -11.21 13.14
CA PHE A 114 0.03 -10.21 12.45
C PHE A 114 0.89 -9.06 11.91
N LEU A 115 0.76 -8.71 10.63
CA LEU A 115 1.36 -7.52 10.04
C LEU A 115 0.28 -6.56 9.58
N LEU A 116 0.32 -5.33 10.10
CA LEU A 116 -0.50 -4.21 9.66
C LEU A 116 0.22 -3.44 8.55
N ALA A 117 -0.40 -3.34 7.39
CA ALA A 117 -0.04 -2.35 6.37
C ALA A 117 -0.58 -0.98 6.79
N SER A 118 0.22 -0.23 7.55
CA SER A 118 0.03 1.18 7.83
C SER A 118 0.54 2.03 6.68
N THR A 119 0.63 3.33 6.85
CA THR A 119 0.88 4.28 5.77
C THR A 119 1.70 5.47 6.24
N SER A 120 2.40 6.14 5.32
CA SER A 120 3.00 7.45 5.58
C SER A 120 1.97 8.55 5.87
N GLU A 121 0.68 8.31 5.59
CA GLU A 121 -0.39 9.27 5.89
C GLU A 121 -0.60 9.50 7.40
N VAL A 122 -0.12 8.56 8.26
CA VAL A 122 -0.10 8.77 9.72
C VAL A 122 0.75 9.98 10.15
N TYR A 123 1.63 10.44 9.29
CA TYR A 123 2.44 11.65 9.50
C TYR A 123 1.73 12.96 9.10
N GLY A 124 0.64 12.88 8.32
CA GLY A 124 -0.14 14.03 7.85
C GLY A 124 0.67 14.97 6.94
N ASP A 125 0.53 16.29 7.15
CA ASP A 125 1.41 17.33 6.58
C ASP A 125 2.62 17.52 7.50
N PRO A 126 3.75 16.81 7.27
CA PRO A 126 4.80 16.64 8.26
C PRO A 126 5.60 17.92 8.46
N GLN A 127 5.89 18.25 9.72
CA GLN A 127 6.76 19.34 10.14
C GLN A 127 8.23 18.88 10.28
N VAL A 128 8.49 17.57 10.14
CA VAL A 128 9.82 16.96 10.18
C VAL A 128 10.13 16.31 8.85
N HIS A 129 11.32 16.52 8.31
CA HIS A 129 11.74 16.00 7.00
C HIS A 129 13.22 15.56 7.03
N PRO A 130 13.56 14.32 6.61
CA PRO A 130 12.67 13.19 6.33
C PRO A 130 11.89 12.73 7.57
N GLN A 131 10.78 11.96 7.40
CA GLN A 131 9.95 11.50 8.51
C GLN A 131 10.55 10.25 9.16
N PRO A 132 11.01 10.32 10.44
CA PRO A 132 11.41 9.14 11.21
C PRO A 132 10.19 8.53 11.92
N GLU A 133 10.30 7.26 12.36
CA GLU A 133 9.17 6.55 12.94
C GLU A 133 8.73 7.04 14.34
N ASP A 134 9.57 7.76 15.04
CA ASP A 134 9.26 8.40 16.33
C ASP A 134 8.56 9.76 16.20
N TYR A 135 8.42 10.29 14.98
CA TYR A 135 7.61 11.47 14.73
C TYR A 135 6.12 11.12 14.78
N TRP A 136 5.37 11.82 15.64
CA TRP A 136 3.94 11.52 15.90
C TRP A 136 2.99 12.01 14.81
N GLY A 137 3.47 12.86 13.91
CA GLY A 137 2.68 13.38 12.80
C GLY A 137 1.94 14.68 13.11
N HIS A 138 1.37 15.23 12.04
CA HIS A 138 0.54 16.44 12.06
C HIS A 138 -0.64 16.24 11.11
N VAL A 139 -1.65 15.49 11.59
CA VAL A 139 -2.85 15.10 10.84
C VAL A 139 -3.99 16.05 11.14
N ASN A 140 -4.77 16.43 10.10
CA ASN A 140 -6.03 17.12 10.25
C ASN A 140 -7.14 16.09 10.59
N PRO A 141 -7.63 16.00 11.84
CA PRO A 141 -8.55 14.93 12.25
C PRO A 141 -9.98 15.08 11.69
N ILE A 142 -10.31 16.22 11.10
CA ILE A 142 -11.66 16.52 10.55
C ILE A 142 -11.61 16.86 9.05
N GLY A 143 -10.44 16.77 8.41
CA GLY A 143 -10.29 17.03 6.99
C GLY A 143 -10.84 15.91 6.09
N PRO A 144 -10.94 16.14 4.78
CA PRO A 144 -11.51 15.16 3.85
C PRO A 144 -10.69 13.86 3.73
N ARG A 145 -9.43 13.85 4.20
CA ARG A 145 -8.55 12.68 4.24
C ARG A 145 -8.62 11.92 5.57
N ALA A 146 -9.22 12.53 6.61
CA ALA A 146 -9.22 11.99 7.98
C ALA A 146 -9.80 10.58 8.09
N CYS A 147 -10.78 10.23 7.23
CA CYS A 147 -11.36 8.89 7.21
C CYS A 147 -10.31 7.78 6.99
N TYR A 148 -9.28 8.05 6.20
CA TYR A 148 -8.17 7.12 5.96
C TYR A 148 -7.05 7.34 6.99
N ASP A 149 -6.60 8.58 7.14
CA ASP A 149 -5.43 8.93 7.96
C ASP A 149 -5.65 8.52 9.43
N GLU A 150 -6.78 8.92 10.03
CA GLU A 150 -7.11 8.59 11.42
C GLU A 150 -7.49 7.12 11.62
N SER A 151 -8.14 6.47 10.63
CA SER A 151 -8.39 5.03 10.74
C SER A 151 -7.09 4.22 10.77
N LYS A 152 -6.05 4.64 10.02
CA LYS A 152 -4.74 4.01 10.06
C LYS A 152 -3.97 4.31 11.35
N ARG A 153 -4.07 5.52 11.89
CA ARG A 153 -3.52 5.87 13.20
C ARG A 153 -4.16 5.05 14.32
N LEU A 154 -5.49 4.91 14.31
CA LEU A 154 -6.19 4.05 15.26
C LEU A 154 -5.85 2.57 15.07
N ALA A 155 -5.67 2.10 13.83
CA ALA A 155 -5.23 0.73 13.56
C ALA A 155 -3.85 0.43 14.15
N GLU A 156 -2.89 1.38 14.08
CA GLU A 156 -1.61 1.26 14.78
C GLU A 156 -1.81 1.17 16.31
N THR A 157 -2.63 2.05 16.89
CA THR A 157 -2.96 2.04 18.32
C THR A 157 -3.52 0.69 18.74
N LEU A 158 -4.55 0.18 18.04
CA LEU A 158 -5.12 -1.14 18.30
C LEU A 158 -4.07 -2.24 18.24
N THR A 159 -3.21 -2.22 17.24
CA THR A 159 -2.19 -3.25 17.03
C THR A 159 -1.19 -3.28 18.19
N PHE A 160 -0.69 -2.12 18.63
CA PHE A 160 0.25 -2.06 19.75
C PHE A 160 -0.43 -2.34 21.10
N ASP A 161 -1.67 -1.93 21.32
CA ASP A 161 -2.41 -2.24 22.54
C ASP A 161 -2.74 -3.74 22.62
N TRP A 162 -3.05 -4.37 21.47
CA TRP A 162 -3.21 -5.82 21.39
C TRP A 162 -1.94 -6.59 21.81
N GLN A 163 -0.79 -6.12 21.32
CA GLN A 163 0.49 -6.68 21.76
C GLN A 163 0.71 -6.51 23.28
N ARG A 164 0.46 -5.32 23.83
CA ARG A 164 0.66 -5.05 25.26
C ARG A 164 -0.24 -5.89 26.14
N GLN A 165 -1.49 -6.07 25.73
CA GLN A 165 -2.50 -6.76 26.53
C GLN A 165 -2.48 -8.27 26.35
N TYR A 166 -2.30 -8.75 25.12
CA TYR A 166 -2.48 -10.17 24.78
C TYR A 166 -1.19 -10.86 24.31
N GLN A 167 -0.07 -10.15 24.25
CA GLN A 167 1.23 -10.65 23.78
C GLN A 167 1.20 -11.22 22.36
N THR A 168 0.25 -10.77 21.54
CA THR A 168 0.17 -11.16 20.13
C THR A 168 1.41 -10.66 19.39
N GLU A 169 2.02 -11.52 18.57
CA GLU A 169 3.15 -11.13 17.75
C GLU A 169 2.70 -10.21 16.61
N ILE A 170 3.10 -8.94 16.67
CA ILE A 170 2.70 -7.94 15.69
C ILE A 170 3.87 -7.41 14.87
N ARG A 171 3.55 -6.88 13.68
CA ARG A 171 4.45 -6.06 12.83
C ARG A 171 3.65 -4.88 12.27
N VAL A 172 4.27 -3.71 12.20
CA VAL A 172 3.64 -2.51 11.64
C VAL A 172 4.55 -1.91 10.57
N ALA A 173 4.09 -1.86 9.33
CA ALA A 173 4.78 -1.27 8.20
C ALA A 173 4.13 0.07 7.82
N ARG A 174 4.84 1.19 7.94
CA ARG A 174 4.42 2.49 7.38
C ARG A 174 4.86 2.59 5.93
N ILE A 175 3.95 2.28 5.03
CA ILE A 175 4.20 2.24 3.58
C ILE A 175 4.16 3.64 3.02
N PHE A 176 5.22 4.03 2.31
CA PHE A 176 5.30 5.27 1.54
C PHE A 176 4.81 5.04 0.10
N ASN A 177 4.74 6.13 -0.70
CA ASN A 177 4.22 6.05 -2.06
C ASN A 177 4.88 4.92 -2.85
N THR A 178 4.06 3.96 -3.25
CA THR A 178 4.49 2.78 -4.00
C THR A 178 3.79 2.75 -5.34
N TYR A 179 4.50 2.30 -6.38
CA TYR A 179 4.00 2.19 -7.74
C TYR A 179 4.46 0.89 -8.40
N GLY A 180 3.76 0.49 -9.46
CA GLY A 180 4.09 -0.72 -10.22
C GLY A 180 2.91 -1.25 -11.03
N PRO A 181 3.08 -2.40 -11.70
CA PRO A 181 2.00 -3.15 -12.33
C PRO A 181 0.88 -3.50 -11.33
N ALA A 182 -0.31 -3.80 -11.83
CA ALA A 182 -1.53 -4.06 -11.06
C ALA A 182 -2.15 -2.85 -10.32
N MET A 183 -1.59 -1.64 -10.46
CA MET A 183 -2.32 -0.41 -10.11
C MET A 183 -3.51 -0.22 -11.06
N ARG A 184 -4.60 0.37 -10.54
CA ARG A 184 -5.77 0.70 -11.36
C ARG A 184 -5.49 1.90 -12.27
N GLU A 185 -6.15 1.95 -13.41
CA GLU A 185 -6.08 3.07 -14.36
C GLU A 185 -6.71 4.35 -13.79
N ASP A 186 -7.69 4.17 -12.88
CA ASP A 186 -8.44 5.21 -12.16
C ASP A 186 -8.00 5.35 -10.70
N ASP A 187 -6.79 4.90 -10.37
CA ASP A 187 -6.25 4.92 -9.00
C ASP A 187 -6.19 6.34 -8.41
N GLY A 188 -5.90 7.35 -9.24
CA GLY A 188 -5.83 8.75 -8.83
C GLY A 188 -4.48 9.16 -8.26
N ARG A 189 -3.54 8.26 -8.02
CA ARG A 189 -2.17 8.61 -7.61
C ARG A 189 -1.33 9.03 -8.82
N VAL A 190 -0.36 9.91 -8.57
CA VAL A 190 0.34 10.66 -9.62
C VAL A 190 1.04 9.77 -10.67
N VAL A 191 1.70 8.66 -10.26
CA VAL A 191 2.44 7.81 -11.21
C VAL A 191 1.47 7.13 -12.21
N SER A 192 0.40 6.49 -11.71
CA SER A 192 -0.61 5.86 -12.58
C SER A 192 -1.31 6.89 -13.46
N ASN A 193 -1.69 8.05 -12.88
CA ASN A 193 -2.34 9.13 -13.65
C ASN A 193 -1.47 9.61 -14.80
N PHE A 194 -0.21 9.92 -14.56
CA PHE A 194 0.68 10.42 -15.60
C PHE A 194 0.93 9.37 -16.70
N ILE A 195 1.13 8.10 -16.32
CA ILE A 195 1.30 7.02 -17.31
C ILE A 195 0.04 6.88 -18.18
N VAL A 196 -1.15 6.84 -17.55
CA VAL A 196 -2.43 6.68 -18.29
C VAL A 196 -2.69 7.89 -19.19
N GLN A 197 -2.51 9.11 -18.69
CA GLN A 197 -2.66 10.35 -19.46
C GLN A 197 -1.69 10.39 -20.65
N ALA A 198 -0.41 10.14 -20.41
CA ALA A 198 0.60 10.12 -21.48
C ALA A 198 0.29 9.07 -22.57
N LEU A 199 -0.13 7.86 -22.17
CA LEU A 199 -0.46 6.79 -23.12
C LEU A 199 -1.73 7.06 -23.93
N ARG A 200 -2.68 7.81 -23.37
CA ARG A 200 -3.91 8.22 -24.08
C ARG A 200 -3.73 9.47 -24.95
N GLY A 201 -2.61 10.18 -24.82
CA GLY A 201 -2.41 11.48 -25.44
C GLY A 201 -3.17 12.61 -24.72
N ASP A 202 -3.68 12.37 -23.52
CA ASP A 202 -4.34 13.37 -22.68
C ASP A 202 -3.30 14.29 -22.03
N PRO A 203 -3.63 15.56 -21.69
CA PRO A 203 -2.73 16.44 -20.93
C PRO A 203 -2.37 15.84 -19.57
N LEU A 204 -1.08 15.89 -19.19
CA LEU A 204 -0.62 15.51 -17.85
C LEU A 204 -1.05 16.58 -16.84
N THR A 205 -1.83 16.19 -15.84
CA THR A 205 -2.37 17.10 -14.83
C THR A 205 -1.44 17.22 -13.64
N VAL A 206 -0.73 18.35 -13.55
CA VAL A 206 0.12 18.71 -12.40
C VAL A 206 -0.68 19.61 -11.46
N TYR A 207 -0.78 19.23 -10.20
CA TYR A 207 -1.38 20.08 -9.17
C TYR A 207 -0.35 21.05 -8.60
N GLY A 208 -0.74 22.33 -8.42
CA GLY A 208 0.19 23.39 -8.06
C GLY A 208 1.16 23.71 -9.19
N ASP A 209 2.36 24.19 -8.83
CA ASP A 209 3.45 24.50 -9.77
C ASP A 209 4.31 23.27 -10.12
N GLY A 210 4.10 22.14 -9.44
CA GLY A 210 4.84 20.90 -9.66
C GLY A 210 6.20 20.84 -8.98
N SER A 211 6.58 21.85 -8.17
CA SER A 211 7.83 21.88 -7.40
C SER A 211 7.80 20.99 -6.15
N GLN A 212 6.59 20.60 -5.70
CA GLN A 212 6.45 19.72 -4.55
C GLN A 212 7.13 18.36 -4.80
N THR A 213 7.81 17.85 -3.79
CA THR A 213 8.58 16.61 -3.91
C THR A 213 7.83 15.40 -3.36
N ARG A 214 8.07 14.25 -3.97
CA ARG A 214 7.62 12.93 -3.51
C ARG A 214 8.73 11.91 -3.73
N SER A 215 8.72 10.88 -2.91
CA SER A 215 9.54 9.70 -3.11
C SER A 215 8.68 8.54 -3.60
N PHE A 216 9.23 7.69 -4.47
CA PHE A 216 8.49 6.60 -5.11
C PHE A 216 9.24 5.29 -4.96
N CYS A 217 8.61 4.32 -4.31
CA CYS A 217 9.14 2.97 -4.13
C CYS A 217 8.53 2.02 -5.17
N TYR A 218 9.37 1.28 -5.87
CA TYR A 218 8.85 0.25 -6.77
C TYR A 218 8.29 -0.94 -5.97
N ILE A 219 7.25 -1.55 -6.50
CA ILE A 219 6.47 -2.59 -5.80
C ILE A 219 7.33 -3.76 -5.33
N ALA A 220 8.30 -4.24 -6.14
CA ALA A 220 9.14 -5.36 -5.76
C ALA A 220 9.99 -5.08 -4.51
N ASP A 221 10.52 -3.86 -4.39
CA ASP A 221 11.27 -3.43 -3.20
C ASP A 221 10.37 -3.40 -1.96
N LEU A 222 9.13 -2.89 -2.10
CA LEU A 222 8.16 -2.89 -1.00
C LEU A 222 7.82 -4.30 -0.53
N ILE A 223 7.53 -5.23 -1.47
CA ILE A 223 7.18 -6.62 -1.14
C ILE A 223 8.33 -7.29 -0.37
N GLU A 224 9.58 -7.08 -0.80
CA GLU A 224 10.76 -7.58 -0.08
C GLU A 224 10.81 -7.01 1.36
N GLY A 225 10.55 -5.72 1.52
CA GLY A 225 10.50 -5.07 2.85
C GLY A 225 9.41 -5.66 3.76
N LEU A 226 8.21 -5.88 3.22
CA LEU A 226 7.10 -6.48 3.98
C LEU A 226 7.42 -7.92 4.42
N VAL A 227 8.00 -8.73 3.54
CA VAL A 227 8.39 -10.11 3.85
C VAL A 227 9.50 -10.14 4.90
N ARG A 228 10.52 -9.30 4.77
CA ARG A 228 11.58 -9.20 5.79
C ARG A 228 11.05 -8.74 7.15
N LEU A 229 10.16 -7.74 7.16
CA LEU A 229 9.56 -7.25 8.41
C LEU A 229 8.72 -8.36 9.06
N MET A 230 7.87 -9.05 8.31
CA MET A 230 7.06 -10.16 8.84
C MET A 230 7.93 -11.22 9.51
N ASN A 231 9.08 -11.55 8.92
CA ASN A 231 9.98 -12.59 9.42
C ASN A 231 11.01 -12.11 10.46
N SER A 232 11.04 -10.79 10.74
CA SER A 232 11.92 -10.22 11.77
C SER A 232 11.33 -10.38 13.18
N ALA A 233 12.14 -10.11 14.21
CA ALA A 233 11.67 -10.01 15.59
C ALA A 233 11.14 -8.61 15.96
N HIS A 234 11.24 -7.63 15.05
CA HIS A 234 10.94 -6.24 15.35
C HIS A 234 9.46 -5.89 15.14
N PRO A 235 8.73 -5.40 16.14
CA PRO A 235 7.29 -5.11 16.00
C PRO A 235 6.98 -3.92 15.08
N GLY A 236 7.94 -3.06 14.82
CA GLY A 236 7.72 -1.79 14.11
C GLY A 236 7.41 -0.64 15.11
N PRO A 237 6.83 0.49 14.63
CA PRO A 237 6.60 0.71 13.20
C PRO A 237 7.90 0.85 12.43
N LEU A 238 7.93 0.41 11.17
CA LEU A 238 9.05 0.65 10.27
C LEU A 238 8.59 1.33 8.97
N ASN A 239 9.31 2.36 8.57
CA ASN A 239 9.11 3.01 7.29
C ASN A 239 9.62 2.13 6.16
N LEU A 240 8.74 1.82 5.21
CA LEU A 240 9.09 1.14 3.96
C LEU A 240 8.80 2.08 2.78
N GLY A 241 9.85 2.52 2.11
CA GLY A 241 9.77 3.46 1.01
C GLY A 241 11.14 3.81 0.44
N ASN A 242 11.16 4.55 -0.65
CA ASN A 242 12.41 5.02 -1.26
C ASN A 242 12.74 6.42 -0.75
N PRO A 243 13.92 6.70 -0.18
CA PRO A 243 14.29 8.03 0.31
C PRO A 243 14.68 9.01 -0.81
N GLN A 244 14.80 8.57 -2.07
CA GLN A 244 15.10 9.46 -3.18
C GLN A 244 13.86 10.30 -3.56
N GLU A 245 14.00 11.61 -3.55
CA GLU A 245 12.94 12.54 -3.90
C GLU A 245 13.03 12.98 -5.37
N PHE A 246 11.85 13.20 -5.95
CA PHE A 246 11.66 13.81 -7.26
C PHE A 246 10.57 14.86 -7.17
N THR A 247 10.70 15.95 -7.92
CA THR A 247 9.60 16.87 -8.13
C THR A 247 8.53 16.22 -8.99
N ILE A 248 7.29 16.68 -8.87
CA ILE A 248 6.21 16.21 -9.72
C ILE A 248 6.48 16.52 -11.20
N LEU A 249 7.15 17.64 -11.50
CA LEU A 249 7.57 17.96 -12.86
C LEU A 249 8.63 17.01 -13.40
N GLU A 250 9.63 16.60 -12.61
CA GLU A 250 10.62 15.60 -13.02
C GLU A 250 9.97 14.25 -13.31
N LEU A 251 9.01 13.82 -12.49
CA LEU A 251 8.24 12.61 -12.76
C LEU A 251 7.47 12.72 -14.08
N ALA A 252 6.78 13.85 -14.32
CA ALA A 252 6.04 14.06 -15.56
C ALA A 252 6.94 13.98 -16.79
N GLN A 253 8.10 14.62 -16.74
CA GLN A 253 9.10 14.60 -17.82
C GLN A 253 9.63 13.18 -18.10
N GLN A 254 9.93 12.40 -17.04
CA GLN A 254 10.37 11.02 -17.20
C GLN A 254 9.30 10.15 -17.84
N VAL A 255 8.02 10.29 -17.41
CA VAL A 255 6.90 9.54 -17.99
C VAL A 255 6.72 9.90 -19.47
N LEU A 256 6.75 11.19 -19.84
CA LEU A 256 6.65 11.62 -21.24
C LEU A 256 7.78 11.03 -22.09
N ALA A 257 9.02 11.09 -21.60
CA ALA A 257 10.18 10.53 -22.32
C ALA A 257 10.04 9.01 -22.54
N LEU A 258 9.67 8.25 -21.49
CA LEU A 258 9.58 6.78 -21.54
C LEU A 258 8.36 6.29 -22.34
N THR A 259 7.27 7.07 -22.40
CA THR A 259 6.09 6.73 -23.21
C THR A 259 6.21 7.17 -24.67
N GLY A 260 7.14 8.09 -24.97
CA GLY A 260 7.24 8.76 -26.28
C GLY A 260 6.08 9.73 -26.53
N SER A 261 5.38 10.18 -25.47
CA SER A 261 4.21 11.04 -25.59
C SER A 261 4.61 12.51 -25.73
N SER A 262 3.89 13.23 -26.59
CA SER A 262 3.96 14.69 -26.75
C SER A 262 2.85 15.43 -25.99
N SER A 263 2.18 14.76 -25.04
CA SER A 263 1.10 15.37 -24.25
C SER A 263 1.58 16.62 -23.50
N PRO A 264 0.79 17.71 -23.50
CA PRO A 264 1.15 18.91 -22.75
C PRO A 264 0.98 18.68 -21.26
N ILE A 265 1.76 19.41 -20.45
CA ILE A 265 1.55 19.52 -18.99
C ILE A 265 0.58 20.67 -18.73
N VAL A 266 -0.45 20.42 -17.92
CA VAL A 266 -1.43 21.41 -17.48
C VAL A 266 -1.46 21.51 -15.97
N HIS A 267 -1.59 22.73 -15.45
CA HIS A 267 -1.61 22.97 -14.01
C HIS A 267 -3.04 23.10 -13.46
N ARG A 268 -3.27 22.57 -12.26
CA ARG A 268 -4.54 22.63 -11.53
C ARG A 268 -4.28 23.08 -10.08
N PRO A 269 -5.28 23.65 -9.39
CA PRO A 269 -5.15 23.98 -7.96
C PRO A 269 -4.79 22.74 -7.12
N LEU A 270 -3.98 22.93 -6.09
CA LEU A 270 -3.65 21.86 -5.14
C LEU A 270 -4.92 21.36 -4.42
N PRO A 271 -5.07 20.05 -4.22
CA PRO A 271 -6.11 19.50 -3.37
C PRO A 271 -5.96 19.94 -1.91
N THR A 272 -7.06 20.02 -1.18
CA THR A 272 -7.07 20.31 0.24
C THR A 272 -6.33 19.21 1.02
N ASP A 273 -5.53 19.60 2.00
CA ASP A 273 -4.74 18.72 2.88
C ASP A 273 -3.72 17.84 2.13
N ASP A 274 -3.31 18.19 0.88
CA ASP A 274 -2.24 17.44 0.21
C ASP A 274 -0.87 17.82 0.83
N PRO A 275 -0.10 16.85 1.37
CA PRO A 275 1.18 17.14 2.02
C PRO A 275 2.17 17.81 1.07
N LYS A 276 2.92 18.79 1.56
CA LYS A 276 3.92 19.49 0.75
C LYS A 276 5.15 18.62 0.45
N GLN A 277 5.58 17.84 1.44
CA GLN A 277 6.77 16.97 1.35
C GLN A 277 6.49 15.63 1.99
N ARG A 278 7.02 14.54 1.39
CA ARG A 278 6.92 13.19 1.97
C ARG A 278 8.12 12.35 1.56
N ARG A 279 8.98 12.07 2.54
CA ARG A 279 10.20 11.28 2.36
C ARG A 279 10.44 10.40 3.59
N PRO A 280 10.60 9.07 3.44
CA PRO A 280 10.91 8.21 4.58
C PRO A 280 12.35 8.41 5.08
N ASP A 281 12.54 8.43 6.38
CA ASP A 281 13.77 7.96 6.98
C ASP A 281 13.68 6.43 7.06
N ILE A 282 14.60 5.73 6.39
CA ILE A 282 14.65 4.26 6.37
C ILE A 282 15.83 3.69 7.16
N SER A 283 16.45 4.50 8.02
CA SER A 283 17.62 4.09 8.81
C SER A 283 17.33 2.86 9.67
N LYS A 284 16.13 2.78 10.26
CA LYS A 284 15.71 1.60 11.05
C LYS A 284 15.51 0.38 10.16
N ALA A 285 14.88 0.52 8.98
CA ALA A 285 14.71 -0.61 8.06
C ALA A 285 16.07 -1.16 7.57
N ARG A 286 17.04 -0.28 7.29
CA ARG A 286 18.40 -0.69 6.95
C ARG A 286 19.07 -1.45 8.11
N ALA A 287 19.03 -0.90 9.32
CA ALA A 287 19.70 -1.47 10.46
C ALA A 287 19.09 -2.80 10.93
N LEU A 288 17.75 -2.90 10.93
CA LEU A 288 17.03 -4.02 11.53
C LEU A 288 16.67 -5.13 10.53
N LEU A 289 16.47 -4.79 9.27
CA LEU A 289 16.06 -5.73 8.23
C LEU A 289 17.15 -5.97 7.16
N GLY A 290 18.23 -5.17 7.16
CA GLY A 290 19.16 -5.13 6.02
C GLY A 290 18.48 -4.76 4.72
N TRP A 291 17.39 -3.98 4.79
CA TRP A 291 16.55 -3.64 3.65
C TRP A 291 16.73 -2.18 3.23
N GLU A 292 16.86 -1.99 1.94
CA GLU A 292 16.73 -0.70 1.26
C GLU A 292 16.22 -0.92 -0.18
N PRO A 293 15.53 0.07 -0.78
CA PRO A 293 15.04 -0.05 -2.15
C PRO A 293 16.22 -0.10 -3.14
N GLN A 294 16.10 -0.97 -4.13
CA GLN A 294 17.16 -1.24 -5.12
C GLN A 294 16.79 -0.73 -6.51
N ILE A 295 15.51 -0.52 -6.81
CA ILE A 295 15.01 -0.22 -8.15
C ILE A 295 14.83 1.30 -8.30
N PRO A 296 15.65 1.96 -9.15
CA PRO A 296 15.50 3.38 -9.46
C PRO A 296 14.15 3.69 -10.12
N LEU A 297 13.68 4.94 -10.00
CA LEU A 297 12.40 5.37 -10.57
C LEU A 297 12.30 5.10 -12.07
N SER A 298 13.34 5.41 -12.85
CA SER A 298 13.35 5.18 -14.31
C SER A 298 13.12 3.72 -14.67
N VAL A 299 13.85 2.80 -14.01
CA VAL A 299 13.71 1.35 -14.23
C VAL A 299 12.33 0.85 -13.83
N GLY A 300 11.81 1.30 -12.68
CA GLY A 300 10.46 0.93 -12.24
C GLY A 300 9.36 1.45 -13.17
N LEU A 301 9.53 2.65 -13.76
CA LEU A 301 8.61 3.17 -14.78
C LEU A 301 8.65 2.34 -16.06
N GLU A 302 9.84 1.96 -16.55
CA GLU A 302 9.99 1.06 -17.71
C GLU A 302 9.28 -0.28 -17.50
N LEU A 303 9.33 -0.84 -16.29
CA LEU A 303 8.63 -2.07 -15.94
C LEU A 303 7.10 -1.89 -15.77
N THR A 304 6.65 -0.67 -15.44
CA THR A 304 5.24 -0.36 -15.15
C THR A 304 4.46 0.04 -16.42
N ILE A 305 5.05 0.82 -17.31
CA ILE A 305 4.40 1.34 -18.52
C ILE A 305 3.82 0.22 -19.41
N PRO A 306 4.50 -0.91 -19.67
CA PRO A 306 3.93 -2.00 -20.50
C PRO A 306 2.66 -2.62 -19.90
N TYR A 307 2.51 -2.64 -18.56
CA TYR A 307 1.28 -3.08 -17.93
C TYR A 307 0.11 -2.15 -18.32
N PHE A 308 0.28 -0.84 -18.19
CA PHE A 308 -0.76 0.12 -18.56
C PHE A 308 -1.05 0.14 -20.07
N ARG A 309 -0.05 -0.07 -20.95
CA ARG A 309 -0.30 -0.22 -22.40
C ARG A 309 -1.27 -1.38 -22.67
N ARG A 310 -1.01 -2.56 -22.09
CA ARG A 310 -1.92 -3.72 -22.23
C ARG A 310 -3.31 -3.43 -21.65
N ARG A 311 -3.38 -2.81 -20.47
CA ARG A 311 -4.68 -2.46 -19.84
C ARG A 311 -5.51 -1.49 -20.67
N LEU A 312 -4.88 -0.62 -21.42
CA LEU A 312 -5.55 0.37 -22.29
C LEU A 312 -5.76 -0.16 -23.72
N GLY A 313 -5.38 -1.39 -24.03
CA GLY A 313 -5.51 -1.95 -25.38
C GLY A 313 -4.58 -1.29 -26.40
N LEU A 314 -3.43 -0.76 -25.95
CA LEU A 314 -2.45 -0.04 -26.79
C LEU A 314 -1.18 -0.88 -27.05
N ALA A 315 -1.20 -2.15 -26.74
CA ALA A 315 -0.07 -3.08 -26.93
C ALA A 315 -0.17 -3.80 -28.24
#